data_7a089cd7dd336aed750d676cd13fbf10
#
_entry.id   7a089cd7dd336aed750d676cd13fbf10
#
_cell.length_a   1.000
_cell.length_b   1.000
_cell.length_c   1.000
_cell.angle_alpha   90.00
_cell.angle_beta   90.00
_cell.angle_gamma   90.00
#
_symmetry.space_group_name_H-M   'P 1'
#
loop_
_entity.id
_entity.type
_entity.pdbx_description
1 polymer ?
#
loop_
_entity_poly.entity_id
_entity_poly.type
_entity_poly.pdbx_seq_one_letter_code
_entity_poly.pdbx_strand_id
1 'polypeptide(L)'
;MKLSRRCLLAATGLCLAGIARGQATSAPAEVQAALPQARLQGRGLLRFLGLRVYEARLWAGANAVAADWAAVPFALELEYARELKGADIAERSLKEMRRQGEITTVVAQRWLALMQQLFPDVKEGDRITGFHQPGQGARFFLNGRARGAPVGDEDFARVFFGIWLSPRSSEPDLRDALLGPAS
;
A
#
# COMPACT_ATOMS: atom_id res chain seq x y z
N MET A 1 -53.88 16.90 -60.80
CA MET A 1 -54.12 16.48 -59.43
C MET A 1 -53.12 15.43 -59.05
N LYS A 2 -52.05 15.75 -58.36
CA LYS A 2 -51.03 14.80 -57.81
C LYS A 2 -50.68 15.23 -56.40
N LEU A 3 -51.11 14.46 -55.41
CA LEU A 3 -50.76 14.64 -54.00
C LEU A 3 -49.38 14.09 -53.79
N SER A 4 -48.53 14.95 -53.21
CA SER A 4 -47.20 14.57 -52.79
C SER A 4 -47.20 14.30 -51.27
N ARG A 5 -46.92 13.06 -50.89
CA ARG A 5 -46.77 12.64 -49.49
C ARG A 5 -45.32 12.90 -49.05
N ARG A 6 -45.12 13.84 -48.13
CA ARG A 6 -43.85 14.07 -47.47
C ARG A 6 -43.78 13.12 -46.26
N CYS A 7 -42.86 12.13 -46.31
CA CYS A 7 -42.49 11.32 -45.18
C CYS A 7 -41.52 12.12 -44.29
N LEU A 8 -41.94 12.40 -43.05
CA LEU A 8 -41.04 12.84 -41.98
C LEU A 8 -40.33 11.61 -41.36
N LEU A 9 -39.04 11.52 -41.53
CA LEU A 9 -38.20 10.58 -40.79
C LEU A 9 -37.74 11.26 -39.51
N ALA A 10 -38.30 10.83 -38.37
CA ALA A 10 -37.80 11.22 -37.04
C ALA A 10 -36.62 10.32 -36.72
N ALA A 11 -35.40 10.90 -36.69
CA ALA A 11 -34.21 10.24 -36.23
C ALA A 11 -34.13 10.35 -34.71
N THR A 12 -34.47 9.25 -34.03
CA THR A 12 -34.27 9.15 -32.55
C THR A 12 -32.81 8.87 -32.26
N GLY A 13 -32.09 9.91 -31.86
CA GLY A 13 -30.68 9.79 -31.39
C GLY A 13 -30.62 9.10 -30.03
N LEU A 14 -30.16 7.87 -29.99
CA LEU A 14 -29.89 7.12 -28.76
C LEU A 14 -28.54 7.61 -28.21
N CYS A 15 -28.56 8.51 -27.20
CA CYS A 15 -27.38 8.86 -26.43
C CYS A 15 -26.95 7.69 -25.55
N LEU A 16 -25.97 6.91 -25.97
CA LEU A 16 -25.28 5.97 -25.09
C LEU A 16 -24.43 6.80 -24.11
N ALA A 17 -24.94 7.03 -22.91
CA ALA A 17 -24.16 7.49 -21.78
C ALA A 17 -23.16 6.38 -21.42
N GLY A 18 -21.91 6.52 -21.88
CA GLY A 18 -20.80 5.68 -21.49
C GLY A 18 -20.55 5.83 -19.99
N ILE A 19 -20.95 4.84 -19.20
CA ILE A 19 -20.56 4.73 -17.80
C ILE A 19 -19.05 4.49 -17.82
N ALA A 20 -18.26 5.54 -17.57
CA ALA A 20 -16.84 5.41 -17.28
C ALA A 20 -16.71 4.59 -15.98
N ARG A 21 -16.59 3.26 -16.12
CA ARG A 21 -16.14 2.41 -15.03
C ARG A 21 -14.73 2.86 -14.72
N GLY A 22 -14.54 3.60 -13.63
CA GLY A 22 -13.23 3.81 -13.04
C GLY A 22 -12.57 2.43 -12.93
N GLN A 23 -11.44 2.26 -13.59
CA GLN A 23 -10.70 1.00 -13.52
C GLN A 23 -10.36 0.78 -12.04
N ALA A 24 -11.02 -0.16 -11.40
CA ALA A 24 -10.65 -0.62 -10.08
C ALA A 24 -9.20 -1.10 -10.19
N THR A 25 -8.28 -0.47 -9.45
CA THR A 25 -6.89 -0.86 -9.40
C THR A 25 -6.87 -2.31 -8.90
N SER A 26 -6.51 -3.26 -9.78
CA SER A 26 -6.41 -4.67 -9.39
C SER A 26 -5.21 -4.86 -8.48
N ALA A 27 -5.38 -5.69 -7.44
CA ALA A 27 -4.27 -6.02 -6.55
C ALA A 27 -3.15 -6.74 -7.33
N PRO A 28 -1.87 -6.48 -7.00
CA PRO A 28 -0.74 -7.22 -7.55
C PRO A 28 -0.88 -8.73 -7.33
N ALA A 29 -0.25 -9.53 -8.20
CA ALA A 29 -0.37 -10.99 -8.16
C ALA A 29 0.03 -11.59 -6.81
N GLU A 30 1.12 -11.10 -6.20
CA GLU A 30 1.57 -11.51 -4.87
C GLU A 30 0.54 -11.18 -3.79
N VAL A 31 -0.18 -10.06 -3.94
CA VAL A 31 -1.24 -9.66 -3.00
C VAL A 31 -2.46 -10.56 -3.17
N GLN A 32 -2.88 -10.84 -4.41
CA GLN A 32 -4.00 -11.73 -4.67
C GLN A 32 -3.75 -13.15 -4.17
N ALA A 33 -2.49 -13.64 -4.31
CA ALA A 33 -2.11 -14.97 -3.84
C ALA A 33 -2.11 -15.08 -2.30
N ALA A 34 -1.70 -14.02 -1.58
CA ALA A 34 -1.58 -14.03 -0.13
C ALA A 34 -2.86 -13.57 0.60
N LEU A 35 -3.65 -12.70 -0.03
CA LEU A 35 -4.91 -12.16 0.48
C LEU A 35 -6.01 -12.37 -0.57
N PRO A 36 -6.65 -13.55 -0.60
CA PRO A 36 -7.80 -13.79 -1.47
C PRO A 36 -8.86 -12.70 -1.26
N GLN A 37 -9.41 -12.16 -2.35
CA GLN A 37 -10.38 -11.05 -2.35
C GLN A 37 -9.78 -9.71 -1.88
N ALA A 38 -8.45 -9.53 -1.96
CA ALA A 38 -7.82 -8.25 -1.63
C ALA A 38 -8.46 -7.10 -2.41
N ARG A 39 -8.77 -6.03 -1.70
CA ARG A 39 -9.26 -4.76 -2.27
C ARG A 39 -8.39 -3.61 -1.81
N LEU A 40 -8.23 -2.62 -2.68
CA LEU A 40 -7.57 -1.39 -2.31
C LEU A 40 -8.46 -0.65 -1.30
N GLN A 41 -7.95 -0.50 -0.08
CA GLN A 41 -8.64 0.24 0.96
C GLN A 41 -8.31 1.73 0.91
N GLY A 42 -7.05 2.07 0.76
CA GLY A 42 -6.59 3.45 0.70
C GLY A 42 -5.25 3.57 0.01
N ARG A 43 -4.94 4.79 -0.41
CA ARG A 43 -3.66 5.15 -1.02
C ARG A 43 -3.28 6.57 -0.70
N GLY A 44 -1.98 6.82 -0.62
CA GLY A 44 -1.45 8.15 -0.38
C GLY A 44 -0.02 8.29 -0.87
N LEU A 45 0.44 9.52 -0.99
CA LEU A 45 1.73 9.87 -1.55
C LEU A 45 2.63 10.43 -0.47
N LEU A 46 3.78 9.79 -0.23
CA LEU A 46 4.82 10.39 0.60
C LEU A 46 5.62 11.39 -0.22
N ARG A 47 5.73 12.61 0.33
CA ARG A 47 6.63 13.64 -0.17
C ARG A 47 7.66 14.02 0.89
N PHE A 48 8.88 14.26 0.47
CA PHE A 48 9.92 14.79 1.34
C PHE A 48 10.59 16.00 0.66
N LEU A 49 10.59 17.15 1.33
CA LEU A 49 11.05 18.42 0.77
C LEU A 49 10.41 18.74 -0.61
N GLY A 50 9.11 18.48 -0.76
CA GLY A 50 8.36 18.68 -2.01
C GLY A 50 8.55 17.58 -3.07
N LEU A 51 9.54 16.70 -2.94
CA LEU A 51 9.83 15.63 -3.87
C LEU A 51 8.99 14.38 -3.55
N ARG A 52 8.46 13.73 -4.58
CA ARG A 52 7.77 12.44 -4.44
C ARG A 52 8.79 11.38 -4.05
N VAL A 53 8.48 10.60 -3.01
CA VAL A 53 9.32 9.47 -2.55
C VAL A 53 8.70 8.15 -3.00
N TYR A 54 7.44 7.92 -2.62
CA TYR A 54 6.65 6.76 -3.06
C TYR A 54 5.14 7.04 -2.97
N GLU A 55 4.36 6.26 -3.68
CA GLU A 55 2.94 6.06 -3.42
C GLU A 55 2.77 4.81 -2.55
N ALA A 56 2.03 4.94 -1.45
CA ALA A 56 1.65 3.82 -0.60
C ALA A 56 0.22 3.39 -0.91
N ARG A 57 -0.02 2.06 -0.96
CA ARG A 57 -1.34 1.45 -1.15
C ARG A 57 -1.58 0.41 -0.07
N LEU A 58 -2.71 0.52 0.62
CA LEU A 58 -3.14 -0.45 1.62
C LEU A 58 -4.18 -1.39 1.01
N TRP A 59 -3.83 -2.67 0.99
CA TRP A 59 -4.68 -3.74 0.50
C TRP A 59 -5.26 -4.50 1.68
N ALA A 60 -6.59 -4.47 1.82
CA ALA A 60 -7.31 -5.19 2.85
C ALA A 60 -7.91 -6.49 2.29
N GLY A 61 -7.95 -7.53 3.12
CA GLY A 61 -8.67 -8.77 2.84
C GLY A 61 -10.19 -8.63 3.05
N ALA A 62 -10.80 -9.64 3.65
CA ALA A 62 -12.25 -9.63 3.94
C ALA A 62 -12.63 -8.50 4.92
N ASN A 63 -11.78 -8.24 5.92
CA ASN A 63 -12.00 -7.19 6.91
C ASN A 63 -11.23 -5.93 6.54
N ALA A 64 -11.83 -4.76 6.82
CA ALA A 64 -11.14 -3.49 6.70
C ALA A 64 -10.03 -3.37 7.76
N VAL A 65 -8.96 -2.66 7.40
CA VAL A 65 -7.87 -2.30 8.30
C VAL A 65 -8.28 -1.01 9.01
N ALA A 66 -8.32 -1.02 10.33
CA ALA A 66 -8.78 0.11 11.15
C ALA A 66 -7.76 0.46 12.25
N ALA A 67 -8.22 1.06 13.35
CA ALA A 67 -7.35 1.43 14.46
C ALA A 67 -6.64 0.24 15.12
N ASP A 68 -7.27 -0.94 15.08
CA ASP A 68 -6.73 -2.23 15.53
C ASP A 68 -6.01 -3.01 14.42
N TRP A 69 -5.42 -2.30 13.47
CA TRP A 69 -4.79 -2.82 12.27
C TRP A 69 -3.89 -4.05 12.50
N ALA A 70 -3.25 -4.14 13.67
CA ALA A 70 -2.38 -5.26 14.01
C ALA A 70 -3.14 -6.60 14.20
N ALA A 71 -4.47 -6.57 14.34
CA ALA A 71 -5.29 -7.76 14.54
C ALA A 71 -5.77 -8.41 13.24
N VAL A 72 -5.59 -7.75 12.08
CA VAL A 72 -6.09 -8.21 10.79
C VAL A 72 -4.97 -8.38 9.76
N PRO A 73 -5.08 -9.34 8.82
CA PRO A 73 -4.11 -9.48 7.74
C PRO A 73 -4.31 -8.39 6.68
N PHE A 74 -3.20 -7.83 6.18
CA PHE A 74 -3.18 -6.85 5.09
C PHE A 74 -1.86 -6.88 4.32
N ALA A 75 -1.82 -6.18 3.20
CA ALA A 75 -0.59 -5.85 2.50
C ALA A 75 -0.44 -4.33 2.37
N LEU A 76 0.76 -3.84 2.60
CA LEU A 76 1.17 -2.47 2.34
C LEU A 76 2.17 -2.48 1.18
N GLU A 77 1.82 -1.82 0.10
CA GLU A 77 2.63 -1.70 -1.12
C GLU A 77 3.19 -0.29 -1.21
N LEU A 78 4.48 -0.17 -1.46
CA LEU A 78 5.18 1.10 -1.69
C LEU A 78 5.75 1.07 -3.11
N GLU A 79 5.22 1.91 -4.01
CA GLU A 79 5.76 2.12 -5.34
C GLU A 79 6.65 3.36 -5.34
N TYR A 80 7.94 3.16 -5.53
CA TYR A 80 8.94 4.22 -5.44
C TYR A 80 8.91 5.13 -6.65
N ALA A 81 9.01 6.43 -6.42
CA ALA A 81 9.02 7.47 -7.45
C ALA A 81 10.43 7.99 -7.75
N ARG A 82 11.46 7.37 -7.16
CA ARG A 82 12.87 7.77 -7.29
C ARG A 82 13.80 6.67 -6.81
N GLU A 83 15.09 6.81 -7.16
CA GLU A 83 16.15 5.94 -6.64
C GLU A 83 16.40 6.21 -5.15
N LEU A 84 16.51 5.12 -4.35
CA LEU A 84 16.90 5.12 -2.95
C LEU A 84 17.79 3.92 -2.66
N LYS A 85 18.75 4.09 -1.75
CA LYS A 85 19.56 2.99 -1.26
C LYS A 85 18.80 2.15 -0.24
N GLY A 86 18.90 0.83 -0.32
CA GLY A 86 18.27 -0.08 0.63
C GLY A 86 18.71 0.16 2.08
N ALA A 87 19.99 0.50 2.28
CA ALA A 87 20.50 0.88 3.59
C ALA A 87 19.79 2.12 4.16
N ASP A 88 19.57 3.16 3.32
CA ASP A 88 18.89 4.39 3.76
C ASP A 88 17.40 4.10 4.09
N ILE A 89 16.76 3.21 3.32
CA ILE A 89 15.39 2.74 3.59
C ILE A 89 15.34 2.05 4.96
N ALA A 90 16.30 1.16 5.26
CA ALA A 90 16.35 0.45 6.53
C ALA A 90 16.60 1.39 7.71
N GLU A 91 17.55 2.33 7.59
CA GLU A 91 17.84 3.31 8.63
C GLU A 91 16.66 4.25 8.89
N ARG A 92 16.02 4.74 7.83
CA ARG A 92 14.83 5.58 7.96
C ARG A 92 13.69 4.79 8.62
N SER A 93 13.47 3.54 8.22
CA SER A 93 12.46 2.68 8.83
C SER A 93 12.72 2.51 10.33
N LEU A 94 13.96 2.20 10.76
CA LEU A 94 14.28 2.08 12.17
C LEU A 94 14.05 3.39 12.94
N LYS A 95 14.36 4.53 12.34
CA LYS A 95 14.10 5.84 12.94
C LYS A 95 12.60 6.05 13.18
N GLU A 96 11.76 5.72 12.22
CA GLU A 96 10.31 5.83 12.36
C GLU A 96 9.74 4.78 13.34
N MET A 97 10.29 3.57 13.35
CA MET A 97 9.93 2.53 14.33
C MET A 97 10.15 3.00 15.78
N ARG A 98 11.26 3.70 16.06
CA ARG A 98 11.56 4.27 17.37
C ARG A 98 10.55 5.32 17.85
N ARG A 99 9.78 5.90 16.95
CA ARG A 99 8.67 6.82 17.32
C ARG A 99 7.48 6.07 17.94
N GLN A 100 7.38 4.76 17.68
CA GLN A 100 6.27 3.93 18.18
C GLN A 100 6.44 3.56 19.65
N GLY A 101 7.65 3.58 20.17
CA GLY A 101 7.99 3.23 21.56
C GLY A 101 9.47 2.98 21.74
N GLU A 102 9.84 2.62 22.96
CA GLU A 102 11.24 2.27 23.27
C GLU A 102 11.62 0.96 22.59
N ILE A 103 12.77 1.00 21.92
CA ILE A 103 13.42 -0.16 21.31
C ILE A 103 14.82 -0.23 21.87
N THR A 104 15.15 -1.31 22.58
CA THR A 104 16.50 -1.48 23.14
C THR A 104 17.55 -1.49 22.04
N THR A 105 18.79 -1.11 22.38
CA THR A 105 19.89 -1.07 21.39
C THR A 105 20.09 -2.43 20.70
N VAL A 106 20.00 -3.52 21.43
CA VAL A 106 20.17 -4.88 20.90
C VAL A 106 19.08 -5.22 19.88
N VAL A 107 17.82 -4.92 20.20
CA VAL A 107 16.67 -5.15 19.29
C VAL A 107 16.78 -4.25 18.05
N ALA A 108 17.15 -2.98 18.24
CA ALA A 108 17.32 -2.04 17.14
C ALA A 108 18.41 -2.49 16.15
N GLN A 109 19.55 -2.97 16.65
CA GLN A 109 20.63 -3.49 15.81
C GLN A 109 20.17 -4.74 15.02
N ARG A 110 19.49 -5.68 15.69
CA ARG A 110 18.94 -6.88 15.05
C ARG A 110 17.93 -6.52 13.94
N TRP A 111 17.01 -5.62 14.21
CA TRP A 111 16.00 -5.19 13.23
C TRP A 111 16.60 -4.40 12.09
N LEU A 112 17.62 -3.56 12.35
CA LEU A 112 18.34 -2.86 11.28
C LEU A 112 19.02 -3.84 10.34
N ALA A 113 19.79 -4.79 10.89
CA ALA A 113 20.47 -5.81 10.09
C ALA A 113 19.49 -6.65 9.26
N LEU A 114 18.35 -7.01 9.84
CA LEU A 114 17.27 -7.70 9.13
C LEU A 114 16.73 -6.86 7.95
N MET A 115 16.40 -5.59 8.18
CA MET A 115 15.89 -4.71 7.14
C MET A 115 16.91 -4.45 6.03
N GLN A 116 18.20 -4.33 6.36
CA GLN A 116 19.28 -4.19 5.37
C GLN A 116 19.41 -5.43 4.46
N GLN A 117 19.08 -6.61 4.95
CA GLN A 117 19.01 -7.84 4.12
C GLN A 117 17.76 -7.90 3.25
N LEU A 118 16.63 -7.38 3.76
CA LEU A 118 15.34 -7.44 3.08
C LEU A 118 15.17 -6.35 2.00
N PHE A 119 15.66 -5.14 2.27
CA PHE A 119 15.42 -3.99 1.40
C PHE A 119 16.62 -3.75 0.46
N PRO A 120 16.45 -3.98 -0.84
CA PRO A 120 17.48 -3.67 -1.83
C PRO A 120 17.48 -2.19 -2.19
N ASP A 121 18.48 -1.75 -2.95
CA ASP A 121 18.39 -0.51 -3.69
C ASP A 121 17.16 -0.56 -4.61
N VAL A 122 16.42 0.52 -4.67
CA VAL A 122 15.25 0.67 -5.51
C VAL A 122 15.41 1.84 -6.47
N LYS A 123 14.67 1.82 -7.56
CA LYS A 123 14.56 2.90 -8.55
C LYS A 123 13.10 3.25 -8.79
N GLU A 124 12.87 4.30 -9.57
CA GLU A 124 11.52 4.68 -9.97
C GLU A 124 10.76 3.50 -10.61
N GLY A 125 9.54 3.28 -10.15
CA GLY A 125 8.65 2.19 -10.56
C GLY A 125 8.87 0.86 -9.80
N ASP A 126 9.94 0.73 -9.00
CA ASP A 126 10.10 -0.46 -8.15
C ASP A 126 9.07 -0.46 -7.02
N ARG A 127 8.62 -1.66 -6.68
CA ARG A 127 7.57 -1.89 -5.68
C ARG A 127 8.06 -2.80 -4.56
N ILE A 128 8.04 -2.33 -3.32
CA ILE A 128 8.17 -3.17 -2.14
C ILE A 128 6.79 -3.40 -1.56
N THR A 129 6.39 -4.67 -1.41
CA THR A 129 5.13 -5.07 -0.78
C THR A 129 5.43 -5.81 0.52
N GLY A 130 4.96 -5.28 1.64
CA GLY A 130 5.01 -5.92 2.95
C GLY A 130 3.65 -6.52 3.31
N PHE A 131 3.64 -7.78 3.74
CA PHE A 131 2.45 -8.45 4.27
C PHE A 131 2.52 -8.51 5.77
N HIS A 132 1.47 -8.10 6.44
CA HIS A 132 1.23 -8.36 7.85
C HIS A 132 0.27 -9.53 8.02
N GLN A 133 0.65 -10.49 8.83
CA GLN A 133 -0.19 -11.64 9.15
C GLN A 133 -0.13 -11.89 10.66
N PRO A 134 -1.22 -11.61 11.39
CA PRO A 134 -1.27 -11.83 12.83
C PRO A 134 -0.88 -13.26 13.20
N GLY A 135 -0.04 -13.40 14.23
CA GLY A 135 0.51 -14.70 14.66
C GLY A 135 1.62 -15.27 13.78
N GLN A 136 1.96 -14.61 12.65
CA GLN A 136 3.00 -15.07 11.72
C GLN A 136 4.04 -14.00 11.38
N GLY A 137 3.80 -12.72 11.79
CA GLY A 137 4.71 -11.63 11.59
C GLY A 137 4.61 -10.97 10.21
N ALA A 138 5.71 -10.88 9.46
CA ALA A 138 5.79 -10.16 8.19
C ALA A 138 6.45 -10.96 7.08
N ARG A 139 6.08 -10.67 5.81
CA ARG A 139 6.78 -11.11 4.60
C ARG A 139 6.96 -9.95 3.64
N PHE A 140 8.05 -9.95 2.87
CA PHE A 140 8.37 -8.87 1.96
C PHE A 140 8.59 -9.37 0.54
N PHE A 141 8.24 -8.53 -0.43
CA PHE A 141 8.39 -8.79 -1.85
C PHE A 141 8.96 -7.54 -2.54
N LEU A 142 9.77 -7.76 -3.56
CA LEU A 142 10.20 -6.74 -4.51
C LEU A 142 9.66 -7.09 -5.90
N ASN A 143 8.85 -6.23 -6.47
CA ASN A 143 8.26 -6.43 -7.80
C ASN A 143 7.60 -7.82 -7.95
N GLY A 144 6.88 -8.26 -6.92
CA GLY A 144 6.22 -9.57 -6.87
C GLY A 144 7.11 -10.76 -6.52
N ARG A 145 8.43 -10.57 -6.33
CA ARG A 145 9.36 -11.64 -5.95
C ARG A 145 9.66 -11.59 -4.46
N ALA A 146 9.55 -12.72 -3.78
CA ALA A 146 9.82 -12.83 -2.35
C ALA A 146 11.24 -12.36 -2.00
N ARG A 147 11.37 -11.64 -0.89
CA ARG A 147 12.62 -11.13 -0.32
C ARG A 147 12.86 -11.76 1.04
N GLY A 148 13.90 -12.58 1.11
CA GLY A 148 14.25 -13.28 2.35
C GLY A 148 13.19 -14.31 2.79
N ALA A 149 13.41 -14.88 3.98
CA ALA A 149 12.44 -15.73 4.65
C ALA A 149 11.35 -14.89 5.35
N PRO A 150 10.18 -15.49 5.68
CA PRO A 150 9.20 -14.85 6.54
C PRO A 150 9.82 -14.42 7.88
N VAL A 151 9.47 -13.23 8.35
CA VAL A 151 9.93 -12.65 9.62
C VAL A 151 8.89 -12.98 10.69
N GLY A 152 9.14 -14.02 11.49
CA GLY A 152 8.21 -14.49 12.54
C GLY A 152 8.20 -13.61 13.81
N ASP A 153 8.90 -12.48 13.83
CA ASP A 153 8.93 -11.52 14.94
C ASP A 153 7.70 -10.61 14.85
N GLU A 154 6.68 -10.88 15.67
CA GLU A 154 5.42 -10.11 15.68
C GLU A 154 5.62 -8.68 16.18
N ASP A 155 6.53 -8.47 17.12
CA ASP A 155 6.86 -7.13 17.60
C ASP A 155 7.51 -6.31 16.49
N PHE A 156 8.43 -6.92 15.72
CA PHE A 156 8.95 -6.29 14.52
C PHE A 156 7.84 -5.90 13.56
N ALA A 157 6.96 -6.84 13.21
CA ALA A 157 5.88 -6.58 12.26
C ALA A 157 4.95 -5.45 12.74
N ARG A 158 4.52 -5.51 13.99
CA ARG A 158 3.68 -4.49 14.61
C ARG A 158 4.35 -3.11 14.60
N VAL A 159 5.60 -3.01 14.99
CA VAL A 159 6.31 -1.72 15.04
C VAL A 159 6.66 -1.22 13.64
N PHE A 160 7.01 -2.11 12.72
CA PHE A 160 7.32 -1.77 11.33
C PHE A 160 6.09 -1.21 10.59
N PHE A 161 4.97 -1.92 10.58
CA PHE A 161 3.76 -1.41 9.92
C PHE A 161 3.14 -0.22 10.64
N GLY A 162 3.42 -0.06 11.93
CA GLY A 162 3.07 1.13 12.71
C GLY A 162 3.67 2.42 12.16
N ILE A 163 4.75 2.38 11.36
CA ILE A 163 5.30 3.54 10.65
C ILE A 163 4.19 4.28 9.90
N TRP A 164 3.29 3.54 9.23
CA TRP A 164 2.19 4.10 8.42
C TRP A 164 0.84 4.09 9.12
N LEU A 165 0.56 3.09 9.98
CA LEU A 165 -0.80 2.84 10.45
C LEU A 165 -1.06 3.26 11.91
N SER A 166 0.00 3.44 12.70
CA SER A 166 -0.12 3.87 14.10
C SER A 166 -0.53 5.35 14.21
N PRO A 167 -1.27 5.74 15.24
CA PRO A 167 -1.49 7.15 15.59
C PRO A 167 -0.20 7.95 15.83
N ARG A 168 0.94 7.26 16.04
CA ARG A 168 2.27 7.87 16.21
C ARG A 168 3.06 8.01 14.91
N SER A 169 2.43 7.76 13.75
CA SER A 169 3.05 8.00 12.45
C SER A 169 3.52 9.45 12.32
N SER A 170 4.70 9.66 11.72
CA SER A 170 5.18 11.01 11.39
C SER A 170 4.42 11.66 10.23
N GLU A 171 3.59 10.87 9.53
CA GLU A 171 2.85 11.24 8.34
C GLU A 171 1.34 11.00 8.55
N PRO A 172 0.66 11.82 9.38
CA PRO A 172 -0.74 11.61 9.73
C PRO A 172 -1.66 11.66 8.52
N ASP A 173 -1.42 12.58 7.57
CA ASP A 173 -2.23 12.70 6.36
C ASP A 173 -2.12 11.43 5.47
N LEU A 174 -0.92 10.85 5.38
CA LEU A 174 -0.71 9.60 4.67
C LEU A 174 -1.42 8.44 5.38
N ARG A 175 -1.33 8.38 6.71
CA ARG A 175 -2.05 7.40 7.52
C ARG A 175 -3.57 7.46 7.27
N ASP A 176 -4.13 8.65 7.32
CA ASP A 176 -5.58 8.86 7.12
C ASP A 176 -5.99 8.50 5.68
N ALA A 177 -5.15 8.82 4.70
CA ALA A 177 -5.39 8.40 3.31
C ALA A 177 -5.35 6.88 3.12
N LEU A 178 -4.54 6.15 3.91
CA LEU A 178 -4.45 4.69 3.87
C LEU A 178 -5.62 4.00 4.58
N LEU A 179 -5.97 4.47 5.78
CA LEU A 179 -7.04 3.85 6.57
C LEU A 179 -8.43 4.22 6.08
N GLY A 180 -8.55 5.30 5.31
CA GLY A 180 -9.83 5.90 4.92
C GLY A 180 -10.40 6.79 6.03
N PRO A 181 -11.48 7.51 5.76
CA PRO A 181 -12.14 8.32 6.79
C PRO A 181 -12.56 7.43 7.95
N ALA A 182 -12.28 7.89 9.17
CA ALA A 182 -12.75 7.23 10.37
C ALA A 182 -14.28 7.16 10.33
N SER A 183 -14.82 5.96 10.25
CA SER A 183 -16.25 5.67 10.27
C SER A 183 -16.79 5.72 11.70
#